data_0f44f19fd2c71413a990e0a3b2bf166c
#
_entry.id   0f44f19fd2c71413a990e0a3b2bf166c
#
_cell.length_a   1.000
_cell.length_b   1.000
_cell.length_c   1.000
_cell.angle_alpha   90.00
_cell.angle_beta   90.00
_cell.angle_gamma   90.00
#
_symmetry.space_group_name_H-M   'P 1'
#
loop_
_entity.id
_entity.type
_entity.pdbx_description
1 polymer ?
#
loop_
_entity_poly.entity_id
_entity_poly.type
_entity_poly.pdbx_seq_one_letter_code
_entity_poly.pdbx_strand_id
1 'polypeptide(L)'
;LSEQNNTFTDHYMNVPYDLSDVLFICTANSLDTIPQPLLDRMEVIQFTGYTPLEKLRIAKEHLVPKSMEAMGIDKDQMRFEDTALEALISDYTMEAGVRGLRKRIDTLCRILAVKVASQPDEFVVVTPELVQDEMEDRPIHHEEILPEPTPGVVTGLAWTPVGGEILYIETKLIPGKGELINTGQLGDS
;
A
#
# COMPACT_ATOMS: atom_id res chain seq x y z
N LEU A 1 -10.42 -18.83 25.52
CA LEU A 1 -9.77 -20.13 25.19
C LEU A 1 -9.20 -20.84 26.40
N SER A 2 -8.97 -20.14 27.52
CA SER A 2 -8.26 -20.68 28.68
C SER A 2 -8.95 -21.88 29.37
N GLU A 3 -10.28 -21.95 29.36
CA GLU A 3 -11.03 -22.98 30.10
C GLU A 3 -10.98 -24.38 29.50
N GLN A 4 -10.59 -24.51 28.21
CA GLN A 4 -10.53 -25.78 27.49
C GLN A 4 -9.10 -26.17 27.06
N ASN A 5 -8.12 -25.31 27.36
CA ASN A 5 -6.76 -25.54 26.92
C ASN A 5 -6.09 -26.74 27.60
N ASN A 6 -6.47 -27.04 28.83
CA ASN A 6 -5.96 -28.19 29.58
C ASN A 6 -6.52 -29.54 29.12
N THR A 7 -7.58 -29.54 28.29
CA THR A 7 -8.25 -30.75 27.80
C THR A 7 -8.32 -30.79 26.27
N PHE A 8 -7.43 -30.04 25.60
CA PHE A 8 -7.38 -30.08 24.15
C PHE A 8 -7.04 -31.49 23.67
N THR A 9 -7.81 -32.00 22.70
CA THR A 9 -7.55 -33.30 22.09
C THR A 9 -7.30 -33.11 20.60
N ASP A 10 -6.15 -33.54 20.14
CA ASP A 10 -5.82 -33.60 18.71
C ASP A 10 -6.71 -34.61 18.01
N HIS A 11 -7.45 -34.18 16.99
CA HIS A 11 -8.42 -35.04 16.29
C HIS A 11 -7.78 -36.10 15.40
N TYR A 12 -6.53 -35.93 15.02
CA TYR A 12 -5.82 -36.89 14.18
C TYR A 12 -5.19 -38.01 15.02
N MET A 13 -4.52 -37.63 16.10
CA MET A 13 -3.81 -38.58 16.97
C MET A 13 -4.71 -39.08 18.13
N ASN A 14 -5.81 -38.43 18.40
CA ASN A 14 -6.73 -38.70 19.53
C ASN A 14 -6.00 -38.74 20.88
N VAL A 15 -5.02 -37.86 21.05
CA VAL A 15 -4.23 -37.72 22.28
C VAL A 15 -4.57 -36.41 22.95
N PRO A 16 -4.90 -36.42 24.27
CA PRO A 16 -5.08 -35.19 25.03
C PRO A 16 -3.74 -34.47 25.21
N TYR A 17 -3.78 -33.16 25.05
CA TYR A 17 -2.62 -32.28 25.22
C TYR A 17 -2.98 -31.04 26.03
N ASP A 18 -2.12 -30.66 26.95
CA ASP A 18 -2.32 -29.46 27.77
C ASP A 18 -1.68 -28.25 27.08
N LEU A 19 -2.55 -27.30 26.69
CA LEU A 19 -2.17 -26.04 26.04
C LEU A 19 -2.27 -24.84 26.99
N SER A 20 -2.38 -25.06 28.31
CA SER A 20 -2.60 -23.99 29.29
C SER A 20 -1.49 -22.94 29.31
N ASP A 21 -0.25 -23.36 29.06
CA ASP A 21 0.94 -22.50 29.06
C ASP A 21 1.30 -21.97 27.64
N VAL A 22 0.43 -22.17 26.65
CA VAL A 22 0.68 -21.73 25.27
C VAL A 22 0.12 -20.34 25.02
N LEU A 23 0.98 -19.44 24.54
CA LEU A 23 0.57 -18.14 24.02
C LEU A 23 0.14 -18.28 22.56
N PHE A 24 -1.09 -17.91 22.27
CA PHE A 24 -1.65 -17.93 20.91
C PHE A 24 -1.57 -16.53 20.29
N ILE A 25 -0.89 -16.41 19.17
CA ILE A 25 -0.81 -15.18 18.37
C ILE A 25 -1.41 -15.48 17.00
N CYS A 26 -2.50 -14.78 16.67
CA CYS A 26 -3.19 -14.92 15.40
C CYS A 26 -3.03 -13.64 14.57
N THR A 27 -2.98 -13.77 13.25
CA THR A 27 -2.97 -12.64 12.31
C THR A 27 -4.13 -12.77 11.35
N ALA A 28 -4.80 -11.67 11.06
CA ALA A 28 -5.90 -11.61 10.11
C ALA A 28 -5.86 -10.28 9.34
N ASN A 29 -6.41 -10.28 8.13
CA ASN A 29 -6.54 -9.06 7.32
C ASN A 29 -7.82 -8.30 7.64
N SER A 30 -8.86 -8.98 8.11
CA SER A 30 -10.16 -8.41 8.53
C SER A 30 -10.67 -9.16 9.74
N LEU A 31 -11.46 -8.48 10.56
CA LEU A 31 -12.16 -9.06 11.70
C LEU A 31 -13.53 -9.64 11.30
N ASP A 32 -14.07 -9.24 10.16
CA ASP A 32 -15.46 -9.56 9.75
C ASP A 32 -15.71 -11.07 9.59
N THR A 33 -14.66 -11.81 9.27
CA THR A 33 -14.76 -13.28 9.09
C THR A 33 -14.52 -14.07 10.38
N ILE A 34 -14.16 -13.40 11.48
CA ILE A 34 -13.84 -14.05 12.74
C ILE A 34 -15.12 -14.10 13.59
N PRO A 35 -15.54 -15.28 14.06
CA PRO A 35 -16.72 -15.40 14.92
C PRO A 35 -16.61 -14.54 16.18
N GLN A 36 -17.69 -13.83 16.53
CA GLN A 36 -17.74 -12.95 17.69
C GLN A 36 -17.28 -13.62 19.00
N PRO A 37 -17.66 -14.89 19.31
CA PRO A 37 -17.18 -15.54 20.53
C PRO A 37 -15.67 -15.74 20.63
N LEU A 38 -14.97 -15.72 19.49
CA LEU A 38 -13.50 -15.73 19.45
C LEU A 38 -12.93 -14.34 19.68
N LEU A 39 -13.52 -13.33 19.04
CA LEU A 39 -13.10 -11.92 19.22
C LEU A 39 -13.23 -11.48 20.68
N ASP A 40 -14.30 -11.89 21.36
CA ASP A 40 -14.56 -11.56 22.78
C ASP A 40 -13.49 -12.14 23.75
N ARG A 41 -12.71 -13.11 23.28
CA ARG A 41 -11.66 -13.78 24.06
C ARG A 41 -10.25 -13.42 23.63
N MET A 42 -10.12 -12.54 22.66
CA MET A 42 -8.82 -12.11 22.12
C MET A 42 -8.60 -10.64 22.41
N GLU A 43 -7.35 -10.28 22.65
CA GLU A 43 -6.91 -8.91 22.58
C GLU A 43 -6.65 -8.57 21.12
N VAL A 44 -7.39 -7.61 20.57
CA VAL A 44 -7.27 -7.20 19.18
C VAL A 44 -6.33 -5.99 19.08
N ILE A 45 -5.22 -6.19 18.42
CA ILE A 45 -4.25 -5.12 18.13
C ILE A 45 -4.36 -4.80 16.64
N GLN A 46 -4.84 -3.60 16.33
CA GLN A 46 -4.96 -3.13 14.95
C GLN A 46 -3.68 -2.46 14.50
N PHE A 47 -3.16 -2.89 13.36
CA PHE A 47 -2.07 -2.23 12.66
C PHE A 47 -2.65 -1.35 11.55
N THR A 48 -2.47 -0.04 11.69
CA THR A 48 -2.83 0.91 10.64
C THR A 48 -1.77 0.90 9.54
N GLY A 49 -2.14 1.40 8.35
CA GLY A 49 -1.18 1.66 7.28
C GLY A 49 -0.18 2.76 7.65
N TYR A 50 0.84 2.88 6.84
CA TYR A 50 1.85 3.93 6.98
C TYR A 50 1.41 5.21 6.25
N THR A 51 1.69 6.35 6.87
CA THR A 51 1.58 7.65 6.21
C THR A 51 2.66 7.81 5.12
N PRO A 52 2.48 8.72 4.14
CA PRO A 52 3.51 8.98 3.12
C PRO A 52 4.88 9.31 3.71
N LEU A 53 4.91 10.08 4.81
CA LEU A 53 6.16 10.45 5.50
C LEU A 53 6.84 9.23 6.14
N GLU A 54 6.07 8.34 6.75
CA GLU A 54 6.60 7.08 7.30
C GLU A 54 7.10 6.16 6.20
N LYS A 55 6.38 6.06 5.07
CA LYS A 55 6.82 5.29 3.90
C LYS A 55 8.14 5.82 3.33
N LEU A 56 8.29 7.15 3.22
CA LEU A 56 9.54 7.79 2.80
C LEU A 56 10.69 7.41 3.72
N ARG A 57 10.48 7.48 5.03
CA ARG A 57 11.50 7.10 6.02
C ARG A 57 11.86 5.62 5.93
N ILE A 58 10.88 4.73 5.83
CA ILE A 58 11.09 3.28 5.65
C ILE A 58 11.86 3.01 4.34
N ALA A 59 11.51 3.71 3.27
CA ALA A 59 12.21 3.58 1.99
C ALA A 59 13.69 3.94 2.11
N LYS A 60 14.01 5.09 2.72
CA LYS A 60 15.39 5.58 2.89
C LYS A 60 16.22 4.71 3.82
N GLU A 61 15.68 4.37 4.99
CA GLU A 61 16.44 3.69 6.04
C GLU A 61 16.54 2.18 5.80
N HIS A 62 15.59 1.57 5.09
CA HIS A 62 15.51 0.12 4.99
C HIS A 62 15.39 -0.43 3.58
N LEU A 63 14.47 0.09 2.75
CA LEU A 63 14.18 -0.55 1.47
C LEU A 63 15.29 -0.30 0.44
N VAL A 64 15.69 0.95 0.26
CA VAL A 64 16.74 1.32 -0.70
C VAL A 64 18.07 0.65 -0.36
N PRO A 65 18.61 0.74 0.87
CA PRO A 65 19.87 0.10 1.22
C PRO A 65 19.83 -1.43 0.98
N LYS A 66 18.73 -2.08 1.35
CA LYS A 66 18.57 -3.52 1.19
C LYS A 66 18.46 -3.92 -0.29
N SER A 67 17.79 -3.11 -1.11
CA SER A 67 17.65 -3.37 -2.54
C SER A 67 18.99 -3.17 -3.27
N MET A 68 19.72 -2.11 -2.95
CA MET A 68 21.06 -1.84 -3.50
C MET A 68 22.03 -2.98 -3.15
N GLU A 69 22.08 -3.38 -1.89
CA GLU A 69 22.90 -4.52 -1.43
C GLU A 69 22.57 -5.81 -2.20
N ALA A 70 21.27 -6.12 -2.37
CA ALA A 70 20.82 -7.30 -3.11
C ALA A 70 21.22 -7.28 -4.59
N MET A 71 21.42 -6.11 -5.19
CA MET A 71 21.84 -5.92 -6.57
C MET A 71 23.36 -5.69 -6.72
N GLY A 72 24.11 -5.68 -5.61
CA GLY A 72 25.55 -5.43 -5.62
C GLY A 72 25.93 -3.99 -5.96
N ILE A 73 25.07 -3.03 -5.64
CA ILE A 73 25.28 -1.60 -5.86
C ILE A 73 25.74 -0.96 -4.57
N ASP A 74 26.89 -0.30 -4.58
CA ASP A 74 27.43 0.41 -3.43
C ASP A 74 26.87 1.84 -3.31
N LYS A 75 26.94 2.41 -2.11
CA LYS A 75 26.43 3.76 -1.81
C LYS A 75 27.18 4.89 -2.52
N ASP A 76 28.37 4.62 -2.97
CA ASP A 76 29.22 5.53 -3.74
C ASP A 76 28.99 5.43 -5.26
N GLN A 77 28.12 4.53 -5.69
CA GLN A 77 27.72 4.38 -7.08
C GLN A 77 26.31 4.92 -7.39
N MET A 78 25.39 4.88 -6.41
CA MET A 78 24.01 5.31 -6.62
C MET A 78 23.37 5.87 -5.34
N ARG A 79 22.52 6.87 -5.50
CA ARG A 79 21.63 7.36 -4.45
C ARG A 79 20.24 7.71 -4.99
N PHE A 80 19.25 7.62 -4.15
CA PHE A 80 17.90 8.13 -4.41
C PHE A 80 17.74 9.52 -3.81
N GLU A 81 17.13 10.42 -4.54
CA GLU A 81 16.61 11.68 -4.00
C GLU A 81 15.29 11.43 -3.25
N ASP A 82 15.01 12.27 -2.26
CA ASP A 82 13.76 12.19 -1.51
C ASP A 82 12.54 12.39 -2.42
N THR A 83 12.66 13.32 -3.35
CA THR A 83 11.64 13.60 -4.38
C THR A 83 11.36 12.41 -5.29
N ALA A 84 12.35 11.60 -5.62
CA ALA A 84 12.17 10.37 -6.39
C ALA A 84 11.41 9.29 -5.57
N LEU A 85 11.70 9.18 -4.29
CA LEU A 85 10.99 8.27 -3.40
C LEU A 85 9.55 8.74 -3.13
N GLU A 86 9.33 10.05 -3.00
CA GLU A 86 8.01 10.65 -2.90
C GLU A 86 7.18 10.36 -4.15
N ALA A 87 7.75 10.52 -5.35
CA ALA A 87 7.10 10.17 -6.61
C ALA A 87 6.76 8.67 -6.68
N LEU A 88 7.65 7.78 -6.24
CA LEU A 88 7.35 6.34 -6.17
C LEU A 88 6.19 6.03 -5.22
N ILE A 89 6.10 6.74 -4.09
CA ILE A 89 5.06 6.56 -3.09
C ILE A 89 3.71 7.07 -3.60
N SER A 90 3.67 8.27 -4.21
CA SER A 90 2.43 8.89 -4.66
C SER A 90 1.94 8.32 -5.98
N ASP A 91 2.83 8.21 -6.97
CA ASP A 91 2.43 8.02 -8.35
C ASP A 91 2.50 6.56 -8.81
N TYR A 92 3.21 5.71 -8.08
CA TYR A 92 3.41 4.30 -8.47
C TYR A 92 2.95 3.28 -7.44
N THR A 93 2.43 3.72 -6.27
CA THR A 93 1.92 2.81 -5.26
C THR A 93 0.60 3.30 -4.66
N MET A 94 -0.39 2.39 -4.58
CA MET A 94 -1.67 2.63 -3.91
C MET A 94 -1.89 1.52 -2.89
N GLU A 95 -1.24 1.64 -1.73
CA GLU A 95 -1.27 0.61 -0.69
C GLU A 95 -1.15 1.22 0.70
N ALA A 96 -1.73 0.59 1.71
CA ALA A 96 -1.56 0.98 3.10
C ALA A 96 -0.17 0.60 3.67
N GLY A 97 0.44 -0.44 3.14
CA GLY A 97 1.78 -0.92 3.51
C GLY A 97 2.91 -0.37 2.64
N VAL A 98 3.98 -1.15 2.53
CA VAL A 98 5.18 -0.83 1.74
C VAL A 98 5.63 -1.98 0.83
N ARG A 99 4.76 -2.97 0.57
CA ARG A 99 5.12 -4.13 -0.28
C ARG A 99 5.25 -3.77 -1.75
N GLY A 100 4.33 -2.96 -2.25
CA GLY A 100 4.37 -2.40 -3.60
C GLY A 100 5.56 -1.48 -3.78
N LEU A 101 5.75 -0.55 -2.85
CA LEU A 101 6.89 0.36 -2.82
C LEU A 101 8.22 -0.40 -2.88
N ARG A 102 8.37 -1.45 -2.08
CA ARG A 102 9.54 -2.32 -2.14
C ARG A 102 9.75 -2.91 -3.53
N LYS A 103 8.69 -3.46 -4.15
CA LYS A 103 8.79 -4.03 -5.50
C LYS A 103 9.23 -2.99 -6.54
N ARG A 104 8.74 -1.75 -6.42
CA ARG A 104 9.13 -0.65 -7.31
C ARG A 104 10.60 -0.29 -7.14
N ILE A 105 11.07 -0.16 -5.91
CA ILE A 105 12.48 0.09 -5.59
C ILE A 105 13.36 -1.06 -6.10
N ASP A 106 12.98 -2.32 -5.86
CA ASP A 106 13.71 -3.51 -6.32
C ASP A 106 13.79 -3.54 -7.87
N THR A 107 12.70 -3.18 -8.56
CA THR A 107 12.67 -3.11 -10.02
C THR A 107 13.60 -2.01 -10.53
N LEU A 108 13.55 -0.82 -9.97
CA LEU A 108 14.38 0.31 -10.35
C LEU A 108 15.87 0.03 -10.10
N CYS A 109 16.21 -0.51 -8.94
CA CYS A 109 17.58 -0.93 -8.63
C CYS A 109 18.08 -1.98 -9.63
N ARG A 110 17.23 -2.92 -10.07
CA ARG A 110 17.60 -3.95 -11.05
C ARG A 110 17.89 -3.35 -12.42
N ILE A 111 17.07 -2.40 -12.88
CA ILE A 111 17.27 -1.70 -14.15
C ILE A 111 18.57 -0.90 -14.09
N LEU A 112 18.74 -0.11 -13.02
CA LEU A 112 19.90 0.76 -12.87
C LEU A 112 21.20 0.00 -12.58
N ALA A 113 21.14 -1.22 -12.03
CA ALA A 113 22.32 -2.06 -11.86
C ALA A 113 23.05 -2.34 -13.17
N VAL A 114 22.33 -2.49 -14.27
CA VAL A 114 22.92 -2.65 -15.61
C VAL A 114 23.67 -1.39 -16.03
N LYS A 115 23.12 -0.21 -15.74
CA LYS A 115 23.76 1.08 -16.03
C LYS A 115 25.01 1.28 -15.18
N VAL A 116 24.93 1.05 -13.88
CA VAL A 116 26.07 1.12 -12.95
C VAL A 116 27.19 0.15 -13.37
N ALA A 117 26.84 -1.07 -13.74
CA ALA A 117 27.82 -2.06 -14.20
C ALA A 117 28.49 -1.70 -15.51
N SER A 118 27.77 -1.01 -16.41
CA SER A 118 28.28 -0.59 -17.71
C SER A 118 29.16 0.68 -17.63
N GLN A 119 28.94 1.51 -16.62
CA GLN A 119 29.60 2.79 -16.41
C GLN A 119 30.01 2.92 -14.92
N PRO A 120 31.00 2.13 -14.44
CA PRO A 120 31.34 2.04 -13.03
C PRO A 120 31.88 3.34 -12.42
N ASP A 121 32.38 4.26 -13.24
CA ASP A 121 32.91 5.56 -12.80
C ASP A 121 31.83 6.66 -12.76
N GLU A 122 30.61 6.38 -13.21
CA GLU A 122 29.52 7.35 -13.23
C GLU A 122 28.61 7.15 -12.01
N PHE A 123 28.46 8.22 -11.21
CA PHE A 123 27.54 8.20 -10.06
C PHE A 123 26.10 8.44 -10.52
N VAL A 124 25.21 7.49 -10.20
CA VAL A 124 23.80 7.57 -10.59
C VAL A 124 22.98 8.24 -9.50
N VAL A 125 22.34 9.35 -9.85
CA VAL A 125 21.34 10.00 -8.98
C VAL A 125 19.95 9.65 -9.50
N VAL A 126 19.17 8.99 -8.67
CA VAL A 126 17.78 8.65 -9.01
C VAL A 126 16.89 9.85 -8.70
N THR A 127 16.42 10.52 -9.76
CA THR A 127 15.52 11.67 -9.72
C THR A 127 14.10 11.25 -10.11
N PRO A 128 13.06 12.08 -9.87
CA PRO A 128 11.70 11.79 -10.34
C PRO A 128 11.60 11.54 -11.85
N GLU A 129 12.37 12.29 -12.65
CA GLU A 129 12.42 12.15 -14.11
C GLU A 129 12.97 10.78 -14.49
N LEU A 130 14.07 10.35 -13.83
CA LEU A 130 14.65 9.02 -14.07
C LEU A 130 13.67 7.91 -13.67
N VAL A 131 12.90 8.09 -12.58
CA VAL A 131 11.85 7.15 -12.21
C VAL A 131 10.80 7.05 -13.32
N GLN A 132 10.35 8.17 -13.87
CA GLN A 132 9.36 8.21 -14.93
C GLN A 132 9.87 7.56 -16.23
N ASP A 133 11.13 7.77 -16.56
CA ASP A 133 11.75 7.22 -17.79
C ASP A 133 11.96 5.70 -17.71
N GLU A 134 12.32 5.19 -16.53
CA GLU A 134 12.67 3.77 -16.34
C GLU A 134 11.50 2.90 -15.89
N MET A 135 10.42 3.50 -15.37
CA MET A 135 9.23 2.74 -14.99
C MET A 135 8.31 2.54 -16.18
N GLU A 136 8.04 1.28 -16.53
CA GLU A 136 7.12 0.91 -17.63
C GLU A 136 5.65 1.22 -17.30
N ASP A 137 5.32 1.31 -16.02
CA ASP A 137 3.96 1.58 -15.56
C ASP A 137 3.62 3.07 -15.66
N ARG A 138 2.40 3.35 -16.07
CA ARG A 138 1.90 4.73 -16.07
C ARG A 138 1.71 5.22 -14.63
N PRO A 139 2.08 6.47 -14.33
CA PRO A 139 1.78 7.08 -13.04
C PRO A 139 0.28 7.02 -12.73
N ILE A 140 -0.04 6.84 -11.47
CA ILE A 140 -1.41 6.92 -10.97
C ILE A 140 -1.86 8.37 -11.08
N HIS A 141 -2.96 8.61 -11.78
CA HIS A 141 -3.55 9.94 -11.82
C HIS A 141 -4.33 10.19 -10.52
N HIS A 142 -3.89 11.19 -9.77
CA HIS A 142 -4.66 11.74 -8.67
C HIS A 142 -5.55 12.86 -9.21
N GLU A 143 -6.84 12.82 -8.85
CA GLU A 143 -7.76 13.93 -9.18
C GLU A 143 -7.35 15.18 -8.40
N GLU A 144 -7.16 16.28 -9.12
CA GLU A 144 -6.84 17.57 -8.54
C GLU A 144 -8.11 18.40 -8.35
N ILE A 145 -8.14 19.25 -7.33
CA ILE A 145 -9.28 20.15 -7.12
C ILE A 145 -9.40 21.09 -8.33
N LEU A 146 -10.59 21.12 -8.94
CA LEU A 146 -10.84 22.04 -10.04
C LEU A 146 -10.59 23.49 -9.58
N PRO A 147 -9.79 24.26 -10.33
CA PRO A 147 -9.42 25.62 -9.94
C PRO A 147 -10.63 26.58 -9.94
N GLU A 148 -11.67 26.26 -10.72
CA GLU A 148 -12.88 27.07 -10.80
C GLU A 148 -14.14 26.20 -10.62
N PRO A 149 -15.17 26.73 -9.94
CA PRO A 149 -16.45 26.04 -9.78
C PRO A 149 -17.10 25.80 -11.15
N THR A 150 -17.35 24.54 -11.48
CA THR A 150 -18.03 24.16 -12.73
C THR A 150 -19.49 23.80 -12.42
N PRO A 151 -20.49 24.46 -13.04
CA PRO A 151 -21.88 24.12 -12.82
C PRO A 151 -22.17 22.65 -13.17
N GLY A 152 -22.82 21.95 -12.24
CA GLY A 152 -23.12 20.52 -12.40
C GLY A 152 -22.01 19.57 -11.93
N VAL A 153 -20.90 20.09 -11.40
CA VAL A 153 -19.82 19.29 -10.83
C VAL A 153 -19.69 19.55 -9.34
N VAL A 154 -19.70 18.52 -8.54
CA VAL A 154 -19.48 18.59 -7.09
C VAL A 154 -18.27 17.76 -6.72
N THR A 155 -17.34 18.35 -6.00
CA THR A 155 -16.19 17.64 -5.44
C THR A 155 -16.61 16.85 -4.20
N GLY A 156 -16.45 15.55 -4.24
CA GLY A 156 -16.60 14.65 -3.10
C GLY A 156 -15.25 14.24 -2.55
N LEU A 157 -15.24 13.78 -1.31
CA LEU A 157 -14.07 13.17 -0.68
C LEU A 157 -14.41 11.71 -0.36
N ALA A 158 -13.58 10.81 -0.87
CA ALA A 158 -13.63 9.40 -0.52
C ALA A 158 -12.51 9.08 0.46
N TRP A 159 -12.85 8.31 1.50
CA TRP A 159 -11.83 7.75 2.38
C TRP A 159 -11.49 6.33 1.90
N THR A 160 -10.20 6.08 1.71
CA THR A 160 -9.68 4.78 1.32
C THR A 160 -8.67 4.29 2.36
N PRO A 161 -8.38 2.98 2.41
CA PRO A 161 -7.34 2.45 3.30
C PRO A 161 -5.95 3.05 3.08
N VAL A 162 -5.74 3.72 1.95
CA VAL A 162 -4.48 4.35 1.56
C VAL A 162 -4.47 5.87 1.74
N GLY A 163 -5.61 6.46 2.11
CA GLY A 163 -5.76 7.91 2.33
C GLY A 163 -7.08 8.45 1.80
N GLY A 164 -7.22 9.77 1.84
CA GLY A 164 -8.34 10.47 1.22
C GLY A 164 -8.11 10.66 -0.26
N GLU A 165 -9.15 10.44 -1.06
CA GLU A 165 -9.16 10.71 -2.50
C GLU A 165 -10.27 11.70 -2.84
N ILE A 166 -9.99 12.53 -3.85
CA ILE A 166 -10.98 13.41 -4.45
C ILE A 166 -11.74 12.64 -5.51
N LEU A 167 -13.05 12.81 -5.54
CA LEU A 167 -13.89 12.29 -6.62
C LEU A 167 -14.83 13.39 -7.11
N TYR A 168 -15.18 13.37 -8.37
CA TYR A 168 -16.12 14.29 -8.97
C TYR A 168 -17.45 13.62 -9.21
N ILE A 169 -18.52 14.27 -8.75
CA ILE A 169 -19.89 13.88 -9.05
C ILE A 169 -20.39 14.85 -10.11
N GLU A 170 -20.50 14.37 -11.33
CA GLU A 170 -20.98 15.15 -12.45
C GLU A 170 -22.48 14.94 -12.65
N THR A 171 -23.21 16.02 -12.80
CA THR A 171 -24.66 15.99 -13.07
C THR A 171 -24.97 16.71 -14.37
N LYS A 172 -25.83 16.12 -15.19
CA LYS A 172 -26.26 16.69 -16.45
C LYS A 172 -27.78 16.57 -16.61
N LEU A 173 -28.42 17.71 -16.90
CA LEU A 173 -29.81 17.73 -17.26
C LEU A 173 -29.96 17.46 -18.75
N ILE A 174 -30.79 16.46 -19.08
CA ILE A 174 -31.16 16.11 -20.45
C ILE A 174 -32.67 16.16 -20.59
N PRO A 175 -33.22 16.56 -21.75
CA PRO A 175 -34.64 16.44 -22.03
C PRO A 175 -35.11 14.98 -21.89
N GLY A 176 -36.16 14.75 -21.07
CA GLY A 176 -36.61 13.38 -20.80
C GLY A 176 -37.86 13.35 -19.93
N LYS A 177 -38.19 12.19 -19.37
CA LYS A 177 -39.37 11.93 -18.55
C LYS A 177 -39.24 12.30 -17.08
N GLY A 178 -38.14 12.95 -16.67
CA GLY A 178 -37.88 13.33 -15.28
C GLY A 178 -37.33 12.18 -14.42
N GLU A 179 -36.64 11.25 -15.03
CA GLU A 179 -35.99 10.14 -14.35
C GLU A 179 -34.59 10.53 -13.92
N LEU A 180 -34.17 10.07 -12.71
CA LEU A 180 -32.79 10.18 -12.23
C LEU A 180 -32.03 8.90 -12.63
N ILE A 181 -31.02 9.06 -13.47
CA ILE A 181 -30.15 7.96 -13.91
C ILE A 181 -28.78 8.15 -13.26
N ASN A 182 -28.38 7.23 -12.41
CA ASN A 182 -27.05 7.19 -11.83
C ASN A 182 -26.17 6.22 -12.62
N THR A 183 -24.94 6.65 -12.96
CA THR A 183 -23.95 5.84 -13.64
C THR A 183 -22.63 5.89 -12.84
N GLY A 184 -21.89 4.79 -12.84
CA GLY A 184 -20.62 4.65 -12.13
C GLY A 184 -20.54 3.36 -11.33
N GLN A 185 -19.43 3.17 -10.63
CA GLN A 185 -19.26 2.06 -9.68
C GLN A 185 -19.88 2.46 -8.33
N LEU A 186 -21.18 2.30 -8.23
CA LEU A 186 -21.94 2.56 -7.01
C LEU A 186 -21.90 1.29 -6.15
N GLY A 187 -21.41 1.41 -4.90
CA GLY A 187 -21.53 0.34 -3.92
C GLY A 187 -22.98 0.17 -3.44
N ASP A 188 -23.24 -0.89 -2.68
CA ASP A 188 -24.57 -1.27 -2.18
C ASP A 188 -25.12 -0.32 -1.07
N SER A 189 -24.50 0.80 -0.86
CA SER A 189 -24.98 1.85 0.06
C SER A 189 -25.85 2.84 -0.70
#